data_0107b181663b74192eae76c732bb5500
#
_entry.id   0107b181663b74192eae76c732bb5500
#
_cell.length_a   1.000
_cell.length_b   1.000
_cell.length_c   1.000
_cell.angle_alpha   90.00
_cell.angle_beta   90.00
_cell.angle_gamma   90.00
#
_symmetry.space_group_name_H-M   'P 1'
#
loop_
_entity.id
_entity.type
_entity.pdbx_description
1 polymer ?
#
loop_
_entity_poly.entity_id
_entity_poly.type
_entity_poly.pdbx_seq_one_letter_code
_entity_poly.pdbx_strand_id
1 'polypeptide(L)'
;MPPDTPEVNAEKVPDAAKPAGKVRLLSLDDMDRRTNAYRRCAELIAHVERDLGGPGRLSNAQQQLIRHAALTTGMIEDLGSRWLSGEPIDPTMFATLTNSARRLFETVGLQRVPREVVPTVDRYLAGEGKAGPP
;
A
#
# COMPACT_ATOMS: atom_id res chain seq x y z
N MET A 1 47.75 42.19 -32.72
CA MET A 1 46.66 41.96 -31.74
C MET A 1 46.28 40.52 -31.79
N PRO A 2 46.59 39.77 -30.76
CA PRO A 2 46.05 38.42 -30.68
C PRO A 2 44.53 38.49 -30.51
N PRO A 3 43.73 37.63 -31.17
CA PRO A 3 42.31 37.59 -30.96
C PRO A 3 42.02 37.16 -29.53
N ASP A 4 41.15 37.93 -28.86
CA ASP A 4 40.59 37.55 -27.58
C ASP A 4 39.96 36.18 -27.72
N THR A 5 40.60 35.21 -27.12
CA THR A 5 39.95 33.92 -26.90
C THR A 5 38.87 34.16 -25.84
N PRO A 6 37.57 33.88 -26.14
CA PRO A 6 36.56 33.96 -25.11
C PRO A 6 36.94 32.96 -24.01
N GLU A 7 37.16 33.49 -22.80
CA GLU A 7 37.23 32.62 -21.63
C GLU A 7 35.97 31.73 -21.64
N VAL A 8 36.21 30.45 -21.92
CA VAL A 8 35.19 29.46 -21.66
C VAL A 8 34.99 29.49 -20.17
N ASN A 9 33.88 30.10 -19.75
CA ASN A 9 33.39 30.02 -18.39
C ASN A 9 33.32 28.53 -18.08
N ALA A 10 34.26 28.01 -17.33
CA ALA A 10 34.20 26.65 -16.84
C ALA A 10 32.90 26.58 -16.04
N GLU A 11 31.84 26.02 -16.64
CA GLU A 11 30.65 25.65 -15.90
C GLU A 11 31.14 24.88 -14.70
N LYS A 12 30.84 25.43 -13.52
CA LYS A 12 31.13 24.80 -12.25
C LYS A 12 30.42 23.46 -12.28
N VAL A 13 31.17 22.40 -12.61
CA VAL A 13 30.67 21.03 -12.48
C VAL A 13 30.12 20.93 -11.07
N PRO A 14 28.85 20.63 -10.87
CA PRO A 14 28.28 20.50 -9.54
C PRO A 14 29.13 19.47 -8.80
N ASP A 15 29.63 19.92 -7.65
CA ASP A 15 30.46 19.11 -6.77
C ASP A 15 29.90 17.71 -6.70
N ALA A 16 30.71 16.69 -7.02
CA ALA A 16 30.26 15.30 -7.05
C ALA A 16 29.52 15.04 -5.76
N ALA A 17 28.24 14.69 -5.87
CA ALA A 17 27.37 14.49 -4.75
C ALA A 17 28.11 13.67 -3.69
N LYS A 18 28.22 14.21 -2.48
CA LYS A 18 28.79 13.48 -1.33
C LYS A 18 28.19 12.08 -1.35
N PRO A 19 28.99 10.99 -1.20
CA PRO A 19 28.43 9.66 -1.17
C PRO A 19 27.28 9.68 -0.17
N ALA A 20 26.06 9.45 -0.65
CA ALA A 20 24.87 9.42 0.18
C ALA A 20 25.18 8.43 1.30
N GLY A 21 25.18 8.92 2.55
CA GLY A 21 25.29 8.05 3.70
C GLY A 21 24.31 6.89 3.50
N LYS A 22 24.63 5.71 4.00
CA LYS A 22 23.85 4.47 3.82
C LYS A 22 22.38 4.79 3.66
N VAL A 23 21.86 4.62 2.44
CA VAL A 23 20.45 4.87 2.14
C VAL A 23 19.65 3.94 3.04
N ARG A 24 19.00 4.51 4.07
CA ARG A 24 18.11 3.75 4.93
C ARG A 24 16.87 3.38 4.11
N LEU A 25 16.59 2.11 4.03
CA LEU A 25 15.35 1.65 3.44
C LEU A 25 14.18 2.09 4.32
N LEU A 26 13.29 2.91 3.79
CA LEU A 26 12.09 3.34 4.49
C LEU A 26 11.01 2.27 4.37
N SER A 27 10.31 2.02 5.47
CA SER A 27 9.12 1.15 5.53
C SER A 27 7.89 1.96 5.87
N LEU A 28 6.71 1.35 5.81
CA LEU A 28 5.47 1.99 6.25
C LEU A 28 5.52 2.39 7.73
N ASP A 29 6.29 1.66 8.54
CA ASP A 29 6.42 1.95 9.97
C ASP A 29 7.27 3.21 10.25
N ASP A 30 8.06 3.66 9.27
CA ASP A 30 8.85 4.89 9.34
C ASP A 30 8.04 6.14 8.94
N MET A 31 6.83 5.97 8.43
CA MET A 31 5.99 7.07 7.95
C MET A 31 5.26 7.78 9.10
N ASP A 32 5.01 9.07 8.89
CA ASP A 32 4.18 9.83 9.83
C ASP A 32 2.73 9.33 9.80
N ARG A 33 2.32 8.70 10.90
CA ARG A 33 1.00 8.12 11.07
C ARG A 33 -0.14 9.15 11.11
N ARG A 34 0.20 10.45 11.18
CA ARG A 34 -0.78 11.54 11.20
C ARG A 34 -1.29 11.92 9.83
N THR A 35 -0.57 11.55 8.76
CA THR A 35 -0.96 11.90 7.40
C THR A 35 -2.22 11.16 6.97
N ASN A 36 -3.06 11.82 6.18
CA ASN A 36 -4.26 11.21 5.62
C ASN A 36 -3.93 10.00 4.74
N ALA A 37 -2.85 10.10 3.97
CA ALA A 37 -2.38 9.00 3.13
C ALA A 37 -2.03 7.76 3.96
N TYR A 38 -1.29 7.93 5.05
CA TYR A 38 -0.98 6.81 5.94
C TYR A 38 -2.24 6.18 6.54
N ARG A 39 -3.13 7.01 7.10
CA ARG A 39 -4.38 6.52 7.69
C ARG A 39 -5.20 5.74 6.68
N ARG A 40 -5.32 6.26 5.46
CA ARG A 40 -6.08 5.59 4.40
C ARG A 40 -5.47 4.24 4.04
N CYS A 41 -4.14 4.16 3.89
CA CYS A 41 -3.47 2.88 3.65
C CYS A 41 -3.65 1.90 4.81
N ALA A 42 -3.54 2.37 6.06
CA ALA A 42 -3.74 1.53 7.24
C ALA A 42 -5.18 0.98 7.33
N GLU A 43 -6.19 1.80 7.02
CA GLU A 43 -7.58 1.37 6.95
C GLU A 43 -7.81 0.30 5.87
N LEU A 44 -7.26 0.50 4.67
CA LEU A 44 -7.36 -0.46 3.58
C LEU A 44 -6.73 -1.80 3.94
N ILE A 45 -5.54 -1.78 4.55
CA ILE A 45 -4.87 -2.98 5.04
C ILE A 45 -5.78 -3.71 6.03
N ALA A 46 -6.27 -3.00 7.06
CA ALA A 46 -7.11 -3.59 8.09
C ALA A 46 -8.43 -4.17 7.54
N HIS A 47 -9.03 -3.51 6.55
CA HIS A 47 -10.25 -3.98 5.91
C HIS A 47 -10.00 -5.27 5.11
N VAL A 48 -8.97 -5.28 4.26
CA VAL A 48 -8.65 -6.46 3.44
C VAL A 48 -8.24 -7.65 4.32
N GLU A 49 -7.41 -7.42 5.33
CA GLU A 49 -7.03 -8.47 6.29
C GLU A 49 -8.26 -9.06 7.00
N ARG A 50 -9.20 -8.22 7.39
CA ARG A 50 -10.45 -8.67 8.01
C ARG A 50 -11.29 -9.51 7.05
N ASP A 51 -11.42 -9.07 5.81
CA ASP A 51 -12.18 -9.79 4.79
C ASP A 51 -11.57 -11.15 4.47
N LEU A 52 -10.28 -11.30 4.59
CA LEU A 52 -9.56 -12.55 4.37
C LEU A 52 -9.48 -13.45 5.63
N GLY A 53 -10.22 -13.14 6.67
CA GLY A 53 -10.32 -13.95 7.89
C GLY A 53 -9.43 -13.51 9.06
N GLY A 54 -8.80 -12.35 8.93
CA GLY A 54 -7.94 -11.73 9.93
C GLY A 54 -6.45 -11.98 9.70
N PRO A 55 -5.56 -11.14 10.27
CA PRO A 55 -4.12 -11.19 10.00
C PRO A 55 -3.47 -12.50 10.43
N GLY A 56 -4.00 -13.19 11.43
CA GLY A 56 -3.47 -14.47 11.92
C GLY A 56 -3.62 -15.63 10.94
N ARG A 57 -4.48 -15.52 9.92
CA ARG A 57 -4.66 -16.52 8.87
C ARG A 57 -3.83 -16.28 7.62
N LEU A 58 -3.20 -15.13 7.53
CA LEU A 58 -2.47 -14.70 6.37
C LEU A 58 -0.98 -15.04 6.49
N SER A 59 -0.42 -15.57 5.41
CA SER A 59 1.02 -15.72 5.30
C SER A 59 1.72 -14.37 5.24
N ASN A 60 3.00 -14.32 5.57
CA ASN A 60 3.79 -13.10 5.42
C ASN A 60 3.76 -12.55 3.99
N ALA A 61 3.77 -13.44 2.98
CA ALA A 61 3.68 -13.04 1.58
C ALA A 61 2.33 -12.38 1.27
N GLN A 62 1.23 -12.93 1.75
CA GLN A 62 -0.10 -12.32 1.60
C GLN A 62 -0.18 -10.96 2.28
N GLN A 63 0.36 -10.81 3.48
CA GLN A 63 0.42 -9.53 4.18
C GLN A 63 1.20 -8.47 3.39
N GLN A 64 2.33 -8.84 2.76
CA GLN A 64 3.09 -7.93 1.92
C GLN A 64 2.30 -7.52 0.66
N LEU A 65 1.63 -8.47 0.01
CA LEU A 65 0.78 -8.17 -1.15
C LEU A 65 -0.40 -7.24 -0.78
N ILE A 66 -1.01 -7.42 0.38
CA ILE A 66 -2.06 -6.54 0.89
C ILE A 66 -1.53 -5.12 1.10
N ARG A 67 -0.33 -4.97 1.67
CA ARG A 67 0.31 -3.66 1.84
C ARG A 67 0.56 -2.96 0.50
N HIS A 68 1.06 -3.70 -0.49
CA HIS A 68 1.26 -3.17 -1.84
C HIS A 68 -0.07 -2.79 -2.51
N ALA A 69 -1.10 -3.61 -2.36
CA ALA A 69 -2.44 -3.30 -2.88
C ALA A 69 -3.02 -2.04 -2.24
N ALA A 70 -2.86 -1.86 -0.94
CA ALA A 70 -3.32 -0.67 -0.23
C ALA A 70 -2.58 0.60 -0.68
N LEU A 71 -1.25 0.54 -0.84
CA LEU A 71 -0.45 1.65 -1.35
C LEU A 71 -0.88 2.03 -2.77
N THR A 72 -1.02 1.05 -3.65
CA THR A 72 -1.44 1.26 -5.04
C THR A 72 -2.84 1.88 -5.09
N THR A 73 -3.77 1.39 -4.27
CA THR A 73 -5.13 1.94 -4.16
C THR A 73 -5.11 3.38 -3.67
N GLY A 74 -4.31 3.70 -2.66
CA GLY A 74 -4.15 5.07 -2.18
C GLY A 74 -3.64 6.03 -3.26
N MET A 75 -2.68 5.59 -4.08
CA MET A 75 -2.18 6.37 -5.22
C MET A 75 -3.25 6.58 -6.29
N ILE A 76 -4.08 5.57 -6.57
CA ILE A 76 -5.20 5.67 -7.51
C ILE A 76 -6.23 6.68 -6.99
N GLU A 77 -6.57 6.62 -5.71
CA GLU A 77 -7.51 7.56 -5.08
C GLU A 77 -6.99 9.00 -5.14
N ASP A 78 -5.70 9.23 -4.89
CA ASP A 78 -5.08 10.56 -5.01
C ASP A 78 -5.15 11.09 -6.43
N LEU A 79 -4.74 10.29 -7.42
CA LEU A 79 -4.82 10.67 -8.82
C LEU A 79 -6.27 10.96 -9.27
N GLY A 80 -7.22 10.12 -8.86
CA GLY A 80 -8.63 10.32 -9.15
C GLY A 80 -9.17 11.62 -8.54
N SER A 81 -8.79 11.93 -7.31
CA SER A 81 -9.18 13.16 -6.61
C SER A 81 -8.61 14.40 -7.29
N ARG A 82 -7.36 14.36 -7.73
CA ARG A 82 -6.71 15.44 -8.50
C ARG A 82 -7.43 15.68 -9.82
N TRP A 83 -7.75 14.62 -10.54
CA TRP A 83 -8.49 14.72 -11.79
C TRP A 83 -9.87 15.32 -11.60
N LEU A 84 -10.61 14.90 -10.57
CA LEU A 84 -11.91 15.48 -10.21
C LEU A 84 -11.80 16.96 -9.82
N SER A 85 -10.67 17.39 -9.28
CA SER A 85 -10.39 18.79 -8.95
C SER A 85 -9.94 19.62 -10.17
N GLY A 86 -9.86 19.02 -11.35
CA GLY A 86 -9.45 19.70 -12.59
C GLY A 86 -7.95 19.72 -12.83
N GLU A 87 -7.17 18.99 -12.02
CA GLU A 87 -5.73 18.84 -12.27
C GLU A 87 -5.46 17.84 -13.40
N PRO A 88 -4.48 18.10 -14.27
CA PRO A 88 -4.05 17.12 -15.26
C PRO A 88 -3.36 15.93 -14.57
N ILE A 89 -3.74 14.73 -14.96
CA ILE A 89 -3.09 13.50 -14.52
C ILE A 89 -2.54 12.74 -15.74
N ASP A 90 -1.55 11.88 -15.50
CA ASP A 90 -1.08 10.95 -16.52
C ASP A 90 -2.04 9.75 -16.60
N PRO A 91 -2.81 9.61 -17.70
CA PRO A 91 -3.76 8.52 -17.86
C PRO A 91 -3.06 7.15 -17.95
N THR A 92 -1.82 7.10 -18.46
CA THR A 92 -1.03 5.87 -18.53
C THR A 92 -0.64 5.39 -17.15
N MET A 93 -0.21 6.30 -16.28
CA MET A 93 0.09 5.98 -14.88
C MET A 93 -1.17 5.48 -14.16
N PHE A 94 -2.29 6.14 -14.33
CA PHE A 94 -3.56 5.73 -13.74
C PHE A 94 -3.97 4.32 -14.16
N ALA A 95 -3.92 4.03 -15.47
CA ALA A 95 -4.23 2.71 -16.01
C ALA A 95 -3.26 1.63 -15.49
N THR A 96 -1.95 1.93 -15.41
CA THR A 96 -0.93 1.01 -14.89
C THR A 96 -1.18 0.67 -13.43
N LEU A 97 -1.44 1.67 -12.60
CA LEU A 97 -1.75 1.47 -11.18
C LEU A 97 -3.04 0.66 -11.00
N THR A 98 -4.08 0.96 -11.74
CA THR A 98 -5.36 0.23 -11.70
C THR A 98 -5.19 -1.24 -12.07
N ASN A 99 -4.43 -1.53 -13.13
CA ASN A 99 -4.13 -2.92 -13.51
C ASN A 99 -3.28 -3.64 -12.46
N SER A 100 -2.31 -2.94 -11.86
CA SER A 100 -1.47 -3.50 -10.80
C SER A 100 -2.29 -3.81 -9.56
N ALA A 101 -3.15 -2.90 -9.12
CA ALA A 101 -4.06 -3.13 -7.98
C ALA A 101 -4.96 -4.34 -8.22
N ARG A 102 -5.56 -4.44 -9.42
CA ARG A 102 -6.40 -5.59 -9.78
C ARG A 102 -5.65 -6.90 -9.64
N ARG A 103 -4.45 -7.00 -10.19
CA ARG A 103 -3.61 -8.22 -10.10
C ARG A 103 -3.23 -8.58 -8.67
N LEU A 104 -2.92 -7.59 -7.85
CA LEU A 104 -2.60 -7.80 -6.43
C LEU A 104 -3.81 -8.36 -5.68
N PHE A 105 -4.99 -7.78 -5.86
CA PHE A 105 -6.22 -8.27 -5.25
C PHE A 105 -6.63 -9.65 -5.76
N GLU A 106 -6.49 -9.93 -7.04
CA GLU A 106 -6.76 -11.26 -7.60
C GLU A 106 -5.82 -12.32 -6.99
N THR A 107 -4.54 -11.99 -6.78
CA THR A 107 -3.57 -12.89 -6.18
C THR A 107 -3.84 -13.15 -4.70
N VAL A 108 -4.22 -12.13 -3.96
CA VAL A 108 -4.53 -12.23 -2.53
C VAL A 108 -5.88 -12.91 -2.29
N GLY A 109 -6.84 -12.70 -3.17
CA GLY A 109 -8.20 -13.18 -3.11
C GLY A 109 -9.20 -12.04 -2.95
N LEU A 110 -10.28 -12.10 -3.71
CA LEU A 110 -11.33 -11.07 -3.73
C LEU A 110 -12.52 -11.43 -2.84
N GLN A 111 -12.63 -12.68 -2.44
CA GLN A 111 -13.79 -13.14 -1.69
C GLN A 111 -13.55 -13.07 -0.18
N ARG A 112 -14.56 -12.63 0.51
CA ARG A 112 -14.58 -12.62 1.96
C ARG A 112 -14.51 -14.04 2.51
N VAL A 113 -13.52 -14.29 3.36
CA VAL A 113 -13.37 -15.56 4.06
C VAL A 113 -14.14 -15.48 5.39
N PRO A 114 -15.07 -16.40 5.68
CA PRO A 114 -15.77 -16.42 6.96
C PRO A 114 -14.76 -16.58 8.10
N ARG A 115 -14.91 -15.76 9.12
CA ARG A 115 -14.13 -15.90 10.34
C ARG A 115 -14.62 -17.15 11.08
N GLU A 116 -13.73 -18.08 11.38
CA GLU A 116 -14.05 -19.17 12.31
C GLU A 116 -14.34 -18.54 13.69
N VAL A 117 -15.61 -18.56 14.05
CA VAL A 117 -16.02 -18.27 15.42
C VAL A 117 -15.76 -19.54 16.21
N VAL A 118 -14.62 -19.61 16.90
CA VAL A 118 -14.43 -20.66 17.90
C VAL A 118 -15.53 -20.46 18.95
N PRO A 119 -16.42 -21.44 19.18
CA PRO A 119 -17.43 -21.31 20.21
C PRO A 119 -16.72 -21.07 21.54
N THR A 120 -17.03 -19.98 22.19
CA THR A 120 -16.57 -19.79 23.57
C THR A 120 -17.13 -20.90 24.43
N VAL A 121 -16.34 -21.34 25.42
CA VAL A 121 -16.74 -22.39 26.38
C VAL A 121 -18.13 -22.12 26.96
N ASP A 122 -18.47 -20.83 27.20
CA ASP A 122 -19.78 -20.39 27.66
C ASP A 122 -20.92 -20.72 26.69
N ARG A 123 -20.68 -20.64 25.40
CA ARG A 123 -21.66 -21.01 24.35
C ARG A 123 -21.87 -22.52 24.28
N TYR A 124 -20.78 -23.27 24.55
CA TYR A 124 -20.85 -24.72 24.62
C TYR A 124 -21.60 -25.20 25.87
N LEU A 125 -21.43 -24.50 26.99
CA LEU A 125 -22.11 -24.78 28.26
C LEU A 125 -23.60 -24.34 28.26
N ALA A 126 -23.96 -23.33 27.44
CA ALA A 126 -25.33 -22.88 27.29
C ALA A 126 -26.22 -23.83 26.44
N GLY A 127 -25.69 -24.96 25.96
CA GLY A 127 -26.46 -26.00 25.29
C GLY A 127 -26.80 -25.78 23.83
N GLU A 128 -26.25 -24.75 23.17
CA GLU A 128 -26.43 -24.53 21.75
C GLU A 128 -25.72 -25.55 20.85
N GLY A 129 -24.96 -26.47 21.43
CA GLY A 129 -24.29 -27.56 20.76
C GLY A 129 -25.05 -28.90 20.74
N LYS A 130 -26.23 -28.94 21.30
CA LYS A 130 -27.07 -30.16 21.25
C LYS A 130 -27.94 -30.16 20.01
N ALA A 131 -27.36 -30.58 18.89
CA ALA A 131 -28.13 -31.39 17.97
C ALA A 131 -28.37 -32.73 18.67
N GLY A 132 -29.44 -32.87 19.43
CA GLY A 132 -29.82 -34.15 20.01
C GLY A 132 -30.10 -35.11 18.88
N PRO A 133 -29.58 -36.37 18.95
CA PRO A 133 -30.06 -37.41 18.06
C PRO A 133 -31.57 -37.64 18.35
N PRO A 134 -32.29 -38.12 17.34
CA PRO A 134 -33.68 -38.47 17.53
C PRO A 134 -33.86 -39.57 18.57
#